data_71ca5842feee21ea3a949409b741bba5
#
_entry.id   71ca5842feee21ea3a949409b741bba5
#
_cell.length_a   1.000
_cell.length_b   1.000
_cell.length_c   1.000
_cell.angle_alpha   90.00
_cell.angle_beta   90.00
_cell.angle_gamma   90.00
#
_symmetry.space_group_name_H-M   'P 1'
#
loop_
_entity.id
_entity.type
_entity.pdbx_description
1 polymer ?
#
loop_
_entity_poly.entity_id
_entity_poly.type
_entity_poly.pdbx_seq_one_letter_code
_entity_poly.pdbx_strand_id
1 'polypeptide(L)'
;MAPDEQIQILRGPIVGGVPPGALAVYGRWWQLETYLREVAYTELRAAFGMSWAEHIDGAAMTRAERDQINAYMASADADEPLAYADASVLFALVKSKWELFEPVLLPQVRWDGLVDELLSIRNRSAHCRRPHRDDLARLEQSLRNLEPGAREFYRSYTQAKRLRPGEEDPVVDAWLGKSHPSAQRLVDHCQEQYDISFRLSVSTRPWGPAMNEVRSVTGTAGVLWHADWALGSEEIRPSDLWKELNETVRELLVHLLIDGTAVTATFAAVDDPAAVADAIGHVFDGIIVASRRFRTLDPQEPAKDWFDFLRSDAETLPAKVQSGSSLALFDPYRPEAFTIFAA
;
A
#
# COMPACT_ATOMS: atom_id res chain seq x y z
N MET A 1 -20.89 0.91 -12.97
CA MET A 1 -22.17 0.31 -12.52
C MET A 1 -23.26 0.73 -13.47
N ALA A 2 -24.07 -0.21 -13.95
CA ALA A 2 -25.20 0.10 -14.82
C ALA A 2 -26.30 0.82 -14.01
N PRO A 3 -27.14 1.70 -14.64
CA PRO A 3 -28.24 2.37 -13.93
C PRO A 3 -29.17 1.43 -13.17
N ASP A 4 -29.38 0.23 -13.66
CA ASP A 4 -30.22 -0.79 -13.02
C ASP A 4 -29.61 -1.35 -11.72
N GLU A 5 -28.28 -1.48 -11.66
CA GLU A 5 -27.58 -1.91 -10.44
C GLU A 5 -27.65 -0.85 -9.34
N GLN A 6 -27.52 0.42 -9.70
CA GLN A 6 -27.70 1.52 -8.74
C GLN A 6 -29.13 1.53 -8.15
N ILE A 7 -30.13 1.29 -8.98
CA ILE A 7 -31.52 1.19 -8.53
C ILE A 7 -31.70 0.00 -7.58
N GLN A 8 -31.05 -1.14 -7.84
CA GLN A 8 -31.11 -2.30 -6.95
C GLN A 8 -30.48 -2.03 -5.59
N ILE A 9 -29.30 -1.39 -5.56
CA ILE A 9 -28.61 -1.02 -4.31
C ILE A 9 -29.51 -0.07 -3.49
N LEU A 10 -30.09 0.93 -4.13
CA LEU A 10 -30.96 1.91 -3.45
C LEU A 10 -32.28 1.31 -2.94
N ARG A 11 -32.69 0.14 -3.45
CA ARG A 11 -33.89 -0.62 -3.02
C ARG A 11 -33.58 -1.81 -2.11
N GLY A 12 -32.32 -2.01 -1.75
CA GLY A 12 -31.91 -3.08 -0.85
C GLY A 12 -32.54 -2.97 0.56
N PRO A 13 -32.41 -4.01 1.39
CA PRO A 13 -32.96 -3.99 2.74
C PRO A 13 -32.26 -2.93 3.61
N ILE A 14 -33.00 -2.36 4.55
CA ILE A 14 -32.44 -1.48 5.58
C ILE A 14 -31.68 -2.38 6.58
N VAL A 15 -30.38 -2.11 6.77
CA VAL A 15 -29.53 -2.83 7.70
C VAL A 15 -29.30 -1.96 8.95
N GLY A 16 -29.74 -2.42 10.12
CA GLY A 16 -29.57 -1.65 11.36
C GLY A 16 -30.18 -0.25 11.34
N GLY A 17 -31.23 -0.02 10.52
CA GLY A 17 -31.85 1.30 10.36
C GLY A 17 -31.13 2.23 9.37
N VAL A 18 -30.01 1.81 8.77
CA VAL A 18 -29.25 2.60 7.80
C VAL A 18 -29.78 2.35 6.38
N PRO A 19 -30.16 3.40 5.62
CA PRO A 19 -30.59 3.21 4.25
C PRO A 19 -29.48 2.63 3.36
N PRO A 20 -29.80 1.71 2.44
CA PRO A 20 -28.81 1.08 1.54
C PRO A 20 -27.97 2.08 0.76
N GLY A 21 -28.58 3.16 0.27
CA GLY A 21 -27.87 4.22 -0.41
C GLY A 21 -26.83 4.95 0.46
N ALA A 22 -27.08 5.07 1.77
CA ALA A 22 -26.11 5.66 2.69
C ALA A 22 -24.92 4.73 2.91
N LEU A 23 -25.16 3.42 3.04
CA LEU A 23 -24.10 2.41 3.14
C LEU A 23 -23.25 2.37 1.86
N ALA A 24 -23.88 2.41 0.69
CA ALA A 24 -23.17 2.42 -0.58
C ALA A 24 -22.29 3.67 -0.74
N VAL A 25 -22.81 4.86 -0.42
CA VAL A 25 -22.02 6.11 -0.45
C VAL A 25 -20.88 6.04 0.56
N TYR A 26 -21.10 5.54 1.77
CA TYR A 26 -20.06 5.37 2.78
C TYR A 26 -18.97 4.41 2.30
N GLY A 27 -19.32 3.24 1.74
CA GLY A 27 -18.36 2.27 1.24
C GLY A 27 -17.48 2.84 0.11
N ARG A 28 -18.08 3.61 -0.83
CA ARG A 28 -17.31 4.27 -1.89
C ARG A 28 -16.43 5.40 -1.36
N TRP A 29 -16.94 6.14 -0.37
CA TRP A 29 -16.13 7.15 0.31
C TRP A 29 -14.93 6.53 1.02
N TRP A 30 -15.13 5.42 1.73
CA TRP A 30 -14.06 4.66 2.37
C TRP A 30 -12.97 4.27 1.38
N GLN A 31 -13.32 3.72 0.20
CA GLN A 31 -12.37 3.36 -0.85
C GLN A 31 -11.55 4.58 -1.31
N LEU A 32 -12.20 5.72 -1.54
CA LEU A 32 -11.52 6.94 -1.95
C LEU A 32 -10.53 7.43 -0.88
N GLU A 33 -10.97 7.52 0.36
CA GLU A 33 -10.17 8.07 1.46
C GLU A 33 -8.99 7.15 1.79
N THR A 34 -9.18 5.84 1.80
CA THR A 34 -8.12 4.84 1.98
C THR A 34 -7.09 4.93 0.86
N TYR A 35 -7.53 5.00 -0.40
CA TYR A 35 -6.64 5.19 -1.55
C TYR A 35 -5.82 6.48 -1.42
N LEU A 36 -6.44 7.60 -1.05
CA LEU A 36 -5.71 8.87 -0.89
C LEU A 36 -4.70 8.83 0.25
N ARG A 37 -4.97 8.12 1.34
CA ARG A 37 -4.01 7.90 2.43
C ARG A 37 -2.83 7.05 1.97
N GLU A 38 -3.08 5.97 1.25
CA GLU A 38 -2.03 5.12 0.69
C GLU A 38 -1.14 5.89 -0.28
N VAL A 39 -1.74 6.67 -1.19
CA VAL A 39 -1.01 7.56 -2.10
C VAL A 39 -0.18 8.58 -1.32
N ALA A 40 -0.79 9.26 -0.33
CA ALA A 40 -0.10 10.26 0.47
C ALA A 40 1.09 9.65 1.22
N TYR A 41 0.92 8.51 1.86
CA TYR A 41 2.00 7.82 2.56
C TYR A 41 3.14 7.47 1.61
N THR A 42 2.84 6.80 0.51
CA THR A 42 3.86 6.31 -0.43
C THR A 42 4.63 7.44 -1.09
N GLU A 43 3.93 8.50 -1.56
CA GLU A 43 4.60 9.61 -2.24
C GLU A 43 5.44 10.44 -1.27
N LEU A 44 4.95 10.68 -0.06
CA LEU A 44 5.73 11.37 0.98
C LEU A 44 6.94 10.54 1.41
N ARG A 45 6.79 9.23 1.62
CA ARG A 45 7.91 8.34 1.93
C ARG A 45 8.97 8.33 0.83
N ALA A 46 8.55 8.24 -0.43
CA ALA A 46 9.46 8.26 -1.57
C ALA A 46 10.19 9.62 -1.73
N ALA A 47 9.54 10.71 -1.31
CA ALA A 47 10.12 12.06 -1.44
C ALA A 47 11.01 12.43 -0.24
N PHE A 48 10.61 12.10 0.99
CA PHE A 48 11.18 12.65 2.22
C PHE A 48 11.72 11.56 3.18
N GLY A 49 11.66 10.30 2.81
CA GLY A 49 12.14 9.22 3.67
C GLY A 49 11.47 9.24 5.04
N MET A 50 12.24 9.01 6.10
CA MET A 50 11.73 8.98 7.48
C MET A 50 11.16 10.32 7.96
N SER A 51 11.48 11.46 7.31
CA SER A 51 10.92 12.78 7.65
C SER A 51 9.51 13.01 7.07
N TRP A 52 8.90 12.03 6.42
CA TRP A 52 7.60 12.16 5.76
C TRP A 52 6.48 12.69 6.65
N ALA A 53 6.47 12.30 7.94
CA ALA A 53 5.44 12.69 8.88
C ALA A 53 5.45 14.19 9.22
N GLU A 54 6.59 14.88 9.05
CA GLU A 54 6.72 16.34 9.26
C GLU A 54 5.88 17.15 8.26
N HIS A 55 5.43 16.50 7.19
CA HIS A 55 4.59 17.11 6.15
C HIS A 55 3.08 16.94 6.40
N ILE A 56 2.70 16.23 7.48
CA ILE A 56 1.31 16.05 7.89
C ILE A 56 0.89 17.15 8.84
N ASP A 57 -0.39 17.54 8.78
CA ASP A 57 -0.96 18.52 9.71
C ASP A 57 -0.82 18.07 11.18
N GLY A 58 -0.30 18.95 12.02
CA GLY A 58 -0.10 18.68 13.45
C GLY A 58 -1.38 18.30 14.20
N ALA A 59 -2.56 18.69 13.72
CA ALA A 59 -3.81 18.28 14.33
C ALA A 59 -4.10 16.77 14.10
N ALA A 60 -3.65 16.18 13.00
CA ALA A 60 -3.74 14.73 12.78
C ALA A 60 -2.83 13.99 13.77
N MET A 61 -1.59 14.45 13.95
CA MET A 61 -0.66 13.89 14.92
C MET A 61 -1.23 13.94 16.35
N THR A 62 -1.78 15.08 16.76
CA THR A 62 -2.41 15.23 18.10
C THR A 62 -3.60 14.29 18.28
N ARG A 63 -4.37 14.01 17.22
CA ARG A 63 -5.49 13.03 17.29
C ARG A 63 -4.97 11.61 17.47
N ALA A 64 -3.92 11.21 16.74
CA ALA A 64 -3.26 9.92 16.89
C ALA A 64 -2.75 9.71 18.32
N GLU A 65 -1.99 10.69 18.86
CA GLU A 65 -1.48 10.64 20.23
C GLU A 65 -2.61 10.49 21.28
N ARG A 66 -3.73 11.18 21.10
CA ARG A 66 -4.88 11.06 22.02
C ARG A 66 -5.53 9.68 21.97
N ASP A 67 -5.60 9.06 20.80
CA ASP A 67 -6.19 7.74 20.66
C ASP A 67 -5.29 6.68 21.33
N GLN A 68 -3.98 6.80 21.20
CA GLN A 68 -3.02 5.93 21.86
C GLN A 68 -3.12 5.94 23.39
N ILE A 69 -3.46 7.09 23.99
CA ILE A 69 -3.65 7.20 25.46
C ILE A 69 -4.76 6.27 25.95
N ASN A 70 -5.77 6.02 25.12
CA ASN A 70 -6.90 5.16 25.43
C ASN A 70 -6.73 3.76 24.83
N ALA A 71 -5.64 3.07 25.15
CA ALA A 71 -5.22 1.81 24.53
C ALA A 71 -6.31 0.74 24.44
N TYR A 72 -7.30 0.72 25.37
CA TYR A 72 -8.43 -0.21 25.35
C TYR A 72 -9.48 0.11 24.27
N MET A 73 -9.40 1.28 23.64
CA MET A 73 -10.28 1.76 22.57
C MET A 73 -9.49 2.29 21.36
N ALA A 74 -8.16 2.15 21.39
CA ALA A 74 -7.33 2.64 20.29
C ALA A 74 -7.74 1.97 18.96
N SER A 75 -7.70 2.75 17.89
CA SER A 75 -7.87 2.24 16.54
C SER A 75 -6.79 1.21 16.20
N ALA A 76 -7.10 0.29 15.30
CA ALA A 76 -6.10 -0.60 14.72
C ALA A 76 -4.98 0.18 13.99
N ASP A 77 -5.29 1.40 13.55
CA ASP A 77 -4.37 2.29 12.83
C ASP A 77 -3.73 3.35 13.75
N ALA A 78 -3.70 3.12 15.07
CA ALA A 78 -3.24 4.12 16.05
C ALA A 78 -1.79 4.61 15.80
N ASP A 79 -0.98 3.78 15.17
CA ASP A 79 0.41 4.10 14.83
C ASP A 79 0.55 4.77 13.43
N GLU A 80 -0.58 5.00 12.73
CA GLU A 80 -0.59 5.59 11.40
C GLU A 80 -1.17 7.03 11.42
N PRO A 81 -0.33 8.08 11.43
CA PRO A 81 -0.81 9.46 11.50
C PRO A 81 -1.80 9.85 10.39
N LEU A 82 -1.66 9.28 9.19
CA LEU A 82 -2.59 9.55 8.08
C LEU A 82 -3.99 8.99 8.31
N ALA A 83 -4.17 7.97 9.16
CA ALA A 83 -5.48 7.48 9.55
C ALA A 83 -6.30 8.56 10.27
N TYR A 84 -5.62 9.49 10.93
CA TYR A 84 -6.23 10.63 11.65
C TYR A 84 -6.32 11.92 10.82
N ALA A 85 -5.80 11.90 9.60
CA ALA A 85 -6.03 12.98 8.64
C ALA A 85 -7.43 12.84 8.04
N ASP A 86 -8.33 13.76 8.37
CA ASP A 86 -9.63 13.80 7.72
C ASP A 86 -9.51 14.25 6.24
N ALA A 87 -10.60 14.09 5.49
CA ALA A 87 -10.59 14.39 4.07
C ALA A 87 -10.12 15.82 3.74
N SER A 88 -10.46 16.80 4.57
CA SER A 88 -10.05 18.19 4.34
C SER A 88 -8.54 18.36 4.50
N VAL A 89 -7.95 17.67 5.49
CA VAL A 89 -6.50 17.63 5.72
C VAL A 89 -5.79 16.89 4.57
N LEU A 90 -6.33 15.76 4.12
CA LEU A 90 -5.78 15.02 2.97
C LEU A 90 -5.82 15.85 1.68
N PHE A 91 -6.92 16.52 1.39
CA PHE A 91 -7.02 17.38 0.20
C PHE A 91 -6.08 18.60 0.29
N ALA A 92 -5.92 19.19 1.47
CA ALA A 92 -4.97 20.28 1.68
C ALA A 92 -3.52 19.80 1.50
N LEU A 93 -3.17 18.62 2.02
CA LEU A 93 -1.86 17.99 1.82
C LEU A 93 -1.57 17.76 0.33
N VAL A 94 -2.49 17.12 -0.39
CA VAL A 94 -2.38 16.89 -1.83
C VAL A 94 -2.17 18.21 -2.58
N LYS A 95 -2.93 19.24 -2.26
CA LYS A 95 -2.80 20.55 -2.90
C LYS A 95 -1.45 21.21 -2.59
N SER A 96 -0.94 21.08 -1.38
CA SER A 96 0.33 21.70 -0.95
C SER A 96 1.56 21.06 -1.57
N LYS A 97 1.47 19.82 -2.05
CA LYS A 97 2.54 19.01 -2.64
C LYS A 97 2.14 18.48 -4.01
N TRP A 98 1.42 19.29 -4.78
CA TRP A 98 0.76 18.87 -6.02
C TRP A 98 1.68 18.12 -6.99
N GLU A 99 2.93 18.54 -7.09
CA GLU A 99 3.94 17.93 -7.95
C GLU A 99 4.18 16.44 -7.68
N LEU A 100 3.97 15.98 -6.45
CA LEU A 100 4.09 14.57 -6.08
C LEU A 100 2.85 13.76 -6.47
N PHE A 101 1.70 14.41 -6.50
CA PHE A 101 0.40 13.73 -6.63
C PHE A 101 -0.19 13.82 -8.04
N GLU A 102 0.17 14.84 -8.82
CA GLU A 102 -0.41 15.05 -10.16
C GLU A 102 -0.36 13.81 -11.06
N PRO A 103 0.75 13.05 -11.16
CA PRO A 103 0.81 11.90 -12.06
C PRO A 103 -0.09 10.73 -11.67
N VAL A 104 -0.49 10.65 -10.40
CA VAL A 104 -1.28 9.54 -9.84
C VAL A 104 -2.72 9.93 -9.49
N LEU A 105 -3.10 11.17 -9.73
CA LEU A 105 -4.45 11.67 -9.55
C LEU A 105 -5.07 12.13 -10.88
N LEU A 106 -5.58 13.35 -10.90
CA LEU A 106 -6.18 14.01 -12.06
C LEU A 106 -5.38 15.29 -12.37
N PRO A 107 -5.47 15.86 -13.57
CA PRO A 107 -4.97 17.20 -13.81
C PRO A 107 -5.56 18.21 -12.81
N GLN A 108 -4.73 19.11 -12.29
CA GLN A 108 -5.06 19.99 -11.15
C GLN A 108 -6.40 20.72 -11.30
N VAL A 109 -6.69 21.27 -12.46
CA VAL A 109 -7.96 21.99 -12.71
C VAL A 109 -9.19 21.09 -12.51
N ARG A 110 -9.09 19.80 -12.87
CA ARG A 110 -10.17 18.82 -12.65
C ARG A 110 -10.26 18.42 -11.19
N TRP A 111 -9.10 18.24 -10.54
CA TRP A 111 -9.03 17.91 -9.14
C TRP A 111 -9.66 19.01 -8.27
N ASP A 112 -9.26 20.26 -8.46
CA ASP A 112 -9.81 21.40 -7.71
C ASP A 112 -11.33 21.53 -7.86
N GLY A 113 -11.85 21.31 -9.08
CA GLY A 113 -13.30 21.31 -9.30
C GLY A 113 -14.05 20.14 -8.65
N LEU A 114 -13.37 19.03 -8.39
CA LEU A 114 -13.94 17.84 -7.78
C LEU A 114 -13.97 17.89 -6.25
N VAL A 115 -12.99 18.54 -5.63
CA VAL A 115 -12.78 18.55 -4.17
C VAL A 115 -14.00 19.09 -3.42
N ASP A 116 -14.60 20.19 -3.84
CA ASP A 116 -15.78 20.80 -3.18
C ASP A 116 -17.00 19.87 -3.22
N GLU A 117 -17.18 19.17 -4.33
CA GLU A 117 -18.24 18.18 -4.48
C GLU A 117 -18.02 16.98 -3.57
N LEU A 118 -16.82 16.44 -3.57
CA LEU A 118 -16.42 15.31 -2.73
C LEU A 118 -16.58 15.65 -1.24
N LEU A 119 -16.13 16.82 -0.79
CA LEU A 119 -16.30 17.28 0.59
C LEU A 119 -17.80 17.41 0.97
N SER A 120 -18.61 17.86 0.04
CA SER A 120 -20.07 17.96 0.27
C SER A 120 -20.71 16.59 0.46
N ILE A 121 -20.32 15.59 -0.33
CA ILE A 121 -20.79 14.21 -0.19
C ILE A 121 -20.30 13.62 1.14
N ARG A 122 -19.00 13.75 1.44
CA ARG A 122 -18.39 13.30 2.68
C ARG A 122 -19.11 13.88 3.92
N ASN A 123 -19.36 15.18 3.93
CA ASN A 123 -20.00 15.83 5.07
C ASN A 123 -21.42 15.32 5.31
N ARG A 124 -22.15 14.94 4.25
CA ARG A 124 -23.45 14.28 4.45
C ARG A 124 -23.30 12.92 5.12
N SER A 125 -22.38 12.09 4.65
CA SER A 125 -22.11 10.76 5.21
C SER A 125 -21.59 10.82 6.65
N ALA A 126 -20.58 11.64 6.92
CA ALA A 126 -19.98 11.76 8.25
C ALA A 126 -20.93 12.29 9.33
N HIS A 127 -21.91 13.11 8.96
CA HIS A 127 -22.92 13.64 9.87
C HIS A 127 -24.25 12.87 9.82
N CYS A 128 -24.27 11.64 9.33
CA CYS A 128 -25.43 10.77 9.24
C CYS A 128 -26.63 11.44 8.54
N ARG A 129 -26.38 12.35 7.59
CA ARG A 129 -27.41 13.00 6.79
C ARG A 129 -27.84 12.09 5.64
N ARG A 130 -29.09 12.22 5.21
CA ARG A 130 -29.53 11.46 4.03
C ARG A 130 -28.72 11.87 2.80
N PRO A 131 -28.18 10.89 2.03
CA PRO A 131 -27.50 11.19 0.78
C PRO A 131 -28.43 11.90 -0.22
N HIS A 132 -27.85 12.77 -1.04
CA HIS A 132 -28.54 13.22 -2.23
C HIS A 132 -28.69 12.05 -3.21
N ARG A 133 -29.74 12.04 -4.01
CA ARG A 133 -30.04 10.94 -4.97
C ARG A 133 -28.89 10.66 -5.94
N ASP A 134 -28.06 11.68 -6.24
CA ASP A 134 -26.96 11.58 -7.20
C ASP A 134 -25.58 11.35 -6.53
N ASP A 135 -25.48 11.36 -5.17
CA ASP A 135 -24.20 11.28 -4.46
C ASP A 135 -23.40 10.01 -4.83
N LEU A 136 -24.09 8.86 -4.88
CA LEU A 136 -23.45 7.60 -5.24
C LEU A 136 -22.88 7.65 -6.66
N ALA A 137 -23.70 8.09 -7.63
CA ALA A 137 -23.28 8.16 -9.03
C ALA A 137 -22.09 9.12 -9.25
N ARG A 138 -22.09 10.27 -8.54
CA ARG A 138 -21.02 11.26 -8.60
C ARG A 138 -19.73 10.71 -8.00
N LEU A 139 -19.80 10.07 -6.84
CA LEU A 139 -18.65 9.46 -6.18
C LEU A 139 -18.05 8.33 -7.01
N GLU A 140 -18.88 7.47 -7.59
CA GLU A 140 -18.41 6.42 -8.51
C GLU A 140 -17.78 6.97 -9.79
N GLN A 141 -18.34 8.05 -10.34
CA GLN A 141 -17.71 8.71 -11.48
C GLN A 141 -16.35 9.29 -11.10
N SER A 142 -16.22 9.83 -9.89
CA SER A 142 -14.95 10.34 -9.36
C SER A 142 -13.91 9.23 -9.23
N LEU A 143 -14.29 8.08 -8.68
CA LEU A 143 -13.42 6.90 -8.57
C LEU A 143 -12.97 6.41 -9.95
N ARG A 144 -13.90 6.30 -10.92
CA ARG A 144 -13.53 5.94 -12.31
C ARG A 144 -12.57 6.94 -12.95
N ASN A 145 -12.72 8.22 -12.65
CA ASN A 145 -11.81 9.24 -13.16
C ASN A 145 -10.40 9.12 -12.56
N LEU A 146 -10.28 8.66 -11.31
CA LEU A 146 -9.00 8.43 -10.63
C LEU A 146 -8.32 7.12 -11.04
N GLU A 147 -9.05 6.19 -11.62
CA GLU A 147 -8.55 4.85 -11.93
C GLU A 147 -7.27 4.82 -12.80
N PRO A 148 -7.11 5.65 -13.85
CA PRO A 148 -5.87 5.69 -14.62
C PRO A 148 -4.66 6.11 -13.78
N GLY A 149 -4.82 7.10 -12.89
CA GLY A 149 -3.78 7.53 -11.97
C GLY A 149 -3.45 6.47 -10.92
N ALA A 150 -4.47 5.79 -10.40
CA ALA A 150 -4.30 4.68 -9.47
C ALA A 150 -3.53 3.52 -10.11
N ARG A 151 -3.80 3.18 -11.37
CA ARG A 151 -3.00 2.20 -12.12
C ARG A 151 -1.53 2.62 -12.23
N GLU A 152 -1.27 3.88 -12.52
CA GLU A 152 0.11 4.39 -12.59
C GLU A 152 0.79 4.37 -11.21
N PHE A 153 0.07 4.69 -10.14
CA PHE A 153 0.54 4.58 -8.76
C PHE A 153 1.05 3.18 -8.44
N TYR A 154 0.23 2.15 -8.71
CA TYR A 154 0.59 0.77 -8.40
C TYR A 154 1.63 0.15 -9.34
N ARG A 155 1.84 0.72 -10.54
CA ARG A 155 2.85 0.19 -11.49
C ARG A 155 4.26 0.12 -10.92
N SER A 156 4.60 0.99 -9.98
CA SER A 156 5.91 0.94 -9.31
C SER A 156 6.12 -0.31 -8.47
N TYR A 157 5.04 -0.93 -8.00
CA TYR A 157 5.09 -2.18 -7.24
C TYR A 157 5.08 -3.42 -8.13
N THR A 158 4.72 -3.29 -9.41
CA THR A 158 4.71 -4.40 -10.34
C THR A 158 6.11 -4.65 -10.92
N GLN A 159 6.44 -5.91 -11.18
CA GLN A 159 7.74 -6.28 -11.73
C GLN A 159 8.02 -5.65 -13.11
N ALA A 160 6.97 -5.25 -13.83
CA ALA A 160 7.07 -4.71 -15.19
C ALA A 160 7.87 -3.39 -15.30
N LYS A 161 7.96 -2.63 -14.21
CA LYS A 161 8.74 -1.36 -14.17
C LYS A 161 9.99 -1.43 -13.28
N ARG A 162 10.34 -2.60 -12.79
CA ARG A 162 11.52 -2.75 -11.94
C ARG A 162 12.77 -2.89 -12.79
N LEU A 163 13.79 -2.15 -12.41
CA LEU A 163 15.09 -2.11 -13.05
C LEU A 163 16.15 -2.69 -12.12
N ARG A 164 17.21 -3.22 -12.71
CA ARG A 164 18.40 -3.63 -11.96
C ARG A 164 19.17 -2.36 -11.56
N PRO A 165 19.48 -2.17 -10.27
CA PRO A 165 20.29 -1.04 -9.82
C PRO A 165 21.74 -1.17 -10.29
N GLY A 166 22.46 -0.05 -10.28
CA GLY A 166 23.90 -0.03 -10.59
C GLY A 166 24.74 -0.77 -9.54
N GLU A 167 25.83 -1.39 -9.96
CA GLU A 167 26.68 -2.19 -9.07
C GLU A 167 27.47 -1.36 -8.04
N GLU A 168 27.59 -0.05 -8.27
CA GLU A 168 28.31 0.88 -7.37
C GLU A 168 27.45 1.39 -6.20
N ASP A 169 26.16 1.00 -6.12
CA ASP A 169 25.27 1.46 -5.07
C ASP A 169 25.55 0.72 -3.75
N PRO A 170 25.61 1.42 -2.59
CA PRO A 170 25.89 0.82 -1.28
C PRO A 170 24.96 -0.32 -0.89
N VAL A 171 23.66 -0.23 -1.21
CA VAL A 171 22.69 -1.30 -0.91
C VAL A 171 22.93 -2.51 -1.82
N VAL A 172 23.32 -2.28 -3.08
CA VAL A 172 23.68 -3.36 -4.01
C VAL A 172 24.95 -4.06 -3.56
N ASP A 173 25.99 -3.30 -3.17
CA ASP A 173 27.23 -3.88 -2.64
C ASP A 173 26.94 -4.70 -1.38
N ALA A 174 26.13 -4.15 -0.46
CA ALA A 174 25.74 -4.85 0.76
C ALA A 174 25.13 -6.23 0.47
N TRP A 175 24.18 -6.32 -0.45
CA TRP A 175 23.39 -7.54 -0.65
C TRP A 175 23.83 -8.39 -1.84
N LEU A 176 24.05 -7.82 -3.01
CA LEU A 176 24.49 -8.56 -4.21
C LEU A 176 26.01 -8.69 -4.23
N GLY A 177 26.75 -7.70 -3.73
CA GLY A 177 28.21 -7.77 -3.48
C GLY A 177 28.58 -8.58 -2.24
N LYS A 178 27.58 -8.93 -1.38
CA LYS A 178 27.75 -9.71 -0.16
C LYS A 178 28.68 -9.08 0.89
N SER A 179 28.78 -7.74 0.92
CA SER A 179 29.56 -7.03 1.94
C SER A 179 28.80 -6.91 3.28
N HIS A 180 27.46 -7.02 3.28
CA HIS A 180 26.67 -7.06 4.51
C HIS A 180 26.93 -8.36 5.31
N PRO A 181 27.11 -8.29 6.64
CA PRO A 181 27.47 -9.46 7.47
C PRO A 181 26.51 -10.65 7.34
N SER A 182 25.24 -10.39 7.12
CA SER A 182 24.22 -11.44 6.98
C SER A 182 24.00 -11.90 5.53
N ALA A 183 24.46 -11.13 4.52
CA ALA A 183 24.08 -11.36 3.13
C ALA A 183 24.53 -12.74 2.61
N GLN A 184 25.79 -13.10 2.81
CA GLN A 184 26.30 -14.40 2.35
C GLN A 184 25.58 -15.56 3.04
N ARG A 185 25.43 -15.48 4.37
CA ARG A 185 24.72 -16.50 5.14
C ARG A 185 23.28 -16.68 4.70
N LEU A 186 22.57 -15.57 4.50
CA LEU A 186 21.15 -15.61 4.17
C LEU A 186 20.92 -16.01 2.71
N VAL A 187 21.65 -15.40 1.77
CA VAL A 187 21.44 -15.65 0.34
C VAL A 187 21.88 -17.08 -0.04
N ASP A 188 23.09 -17.49 0.33
CA ASP A 188 23.61 -18.80 -0.07
C ASP A 188 22.94 -19.92 0.72
N HIS A 189 22.83 -19.77 2.05
CA HIS A 189 22.24 -20.80 2.92
C HIS A 189 20.76 -21.01 2.64
N CYS A 190 20.00 -19.96 2.45
CA CYS A 190 18.57 -20.07 2.18
C CYS A 190 18.28 -20.64 0.79
N GLN A 191 19.08 -20.30 -0.20
CA GLN A 191 18.94 -20.90 -1.52
C GLN A 191 19.24 -22.40 -1.50
N GLU A 192 20.28 -22.83 -0.77
CA GLU A 192 20.68 -24.24 -0.69
C GLU A 192 19.77 -25.09 0.21
N GLN A 193 19.29 -24.54 1.32
CA GLN A 193 18.57 -25.29 2.36
C GLN A 193 17.04 -25.20 2.23
N TYR A 194 16.53 -24.07 1.75
CA TYR A 194 15.10 -23.77 1.77
C TYR A 194 14.53 -23.41 0.40
N ASP A 195 15.35 -23.43 -0.65
CA ASP A 195 14.96 -23.04 -2.01
C ASP A 195 14.39 -21.59 -2.09
N ILE A 196 14.85 -20.72 -1.18
CA ILE A 196 14.46 -19.31 -1.17
C ILE A 196 15.38 -18.53 -2.10
N SER A 197 14.81 -17.93 -3.13
CA SER A 197 15.54 -17.02 -4.02
C SER A 197 15.36 -15.56 -3.61
N PHE A 198 16.44 -14.78 -3.73
CA PHE A 198 16.47 -13.36 -3.42
C PHE A 198 16.78 -12.52 -4.67
N ARG A 199 16.05 -11.43 -4.84
CA ARG A 199 16.29 -10.43 -5.87
C ARG A 199 16.16 -9.03 -5.32
N LEU A 200 17.11 -8.15 -5.67
CA LEU A 200 17.07 -6.73 -5.40
C LEU A 200 16.81 -5.96 -6.69
N SER A 201 15.88 -5.03 -6.66
CA SER A 201 15.48 -4.21 -7.80
C SER A 201 15.06 -2.81 -7.35
N VAL A 202 14.93 -1.89 -8.30
CA VAL A 202 14.48 -0.51 -8.04
C VAL A 202 13.35 -0.12 -8.99
N SER A 203 12.52 0.83 -8.56
CA SER A 203 11.55 1.52 -9.41
C SER A 203 11.55 3.01 -9.12
N THR A 204 11.02 3.81 -10.04
CA THR A 204 10.81 5.24 -9.83
C THR A 204 9.32 5.53 -9.66
N ARG A 205 9.03 6.51 -8.82
CA ARG A 205 7.70 7.12 -8.80
C ARG A 205 7.46 7.90 -10.11
N PRO A 206 6.21 8.10 -10.54
CA PRO A 206 5.91 8.78 -11.80
C PRO A 206 6.45 10.23 -11.91
N TRP A 207 6.62 10.90 -10.79
CA TRP A 207 7.24 12.23 -10.69
C TRP A 207 8.76 12.19 -10.46
N GLY A 208 9.30 11.01 -10.16
CA GLY A 208 10.73 10.82 -9.87
C GLY A 208 11.60 10.93 -11.13
N PRO A 209 12.92 10.83 -10.97
CA PRO A 209 13.86 10.95 -12.08
C PRO A 209 13.74 9.81 -13.08
N ALA A 210 14.10 10.05 -14.32
CA ALA A 210 14.25 8.99 -15.31
C ALA A 210 15.43 8.08 -14.94
N MET A 211 15.19 6.78 -14.80
CA MET A 211 16.19 5.81 -14.30
C MET A 211 17.44 5.66 -15.18
N ASN A 212 17.35 5.99 -16.47
CA ASN A 212 18.52 5.98 -17.36
C ASN A 212 19.55 7.08 -17.03
N GLU A 213 19.20 8.02 -16.17
CA GLU A 213 20.05 9.13 -15.74
C GLU A 213 20.65 8.92 -14.35
N VAL A 214 20.21 7.88 -13.62
CA VAL A 214 20.59 7.63 -12.23
C VAL A 214 21.68 6.54 -12.17
N ARG A 215 22.89 6.92 -11.79
CA ARG A 215 24.03 5.97 -11.60
C ARG A 215 23.98 5.27 -10.25
N SER A 216 23.66 6.01 -9.19
CA SER A 216 23.38 5.49 -7.86
C SER A 216 21.99 5.95 -7.45
N VAL A 217 21.17 5.06 -6.91
CA VAL A 217 19.80 5.37 -6.49
C VAL A 217 19.74 5.82 -5.03
N THR A 218 20.75 5.47 -4.23
CA THR A 218 20.83 5.90 -2.83
C THR A 218 20.78 7.43 -2.70
N GLY A 219 19.94 7.92 -1.82
CA GLY A 219 19.70 9.35 -1.60
C GLY A 219 18.81 10.02 -2.65
N THR A 220 18.28 9.27 -3.63
CA THR A 220 17.48 9.83 -4.73
C THR A 220 16.00 9.83 -4.39
N ALA A 221 15.39 11.02 -4.29
CA ALA A 221 13.97 11.18 -4.10
C ALA A 221 13.16 10.59 -5.27
N GLY A 222 12.03 9.95 -4.94
CA GLY A 222 11.17 9.31 -5.94
C GLY A 222 11.68 7.96 -6.45
N VAL A 223 12.71 7.39 -5.83
CA VAL A 223 13.18 6.03 -6.11
C VAL A 223 12.85 5.12 -4.93
N LEU A 224 12.43 3.89 -5.25
CA LEU A 224 12.11 2.86 -4.28
C LEU A 224 12.98 1.62 -4.52
N TRP A 225 13.50 1.04 -3.43
CA TRP A 225 14.10 -0.28 -3.38
C TRP A 225 13.02 -1.35 -3.22
N HIS A 226 13.20 -2.48 -3.90
CA HIS A 226 12.37 -3.67 -3.73
C HIS A 226 13.27 -4.87 -3.49
N ALA A 227 13.10 -5.47 -2.32
CA ALA A 227 13.71 -6.73 -1.95
C ALA A 227 12.64 -7.82 -2.09
N ASP A 228 12.86 -8.76 -3.01
CA ASP A 228 11.91 -9.82 -3.35
C ASP A 228 12.47 -11.16 -2.90
N TRP A 229 11.65 -11.97 -2.24
CA TRP A 229 11.93 -13.34 -1.89
C TRP A 229 10.85 -14.26 -2.47
N ALA A 230 11.27 -15.30 -3.19
CA ALA A 230 10.39 -16.40 -3.57
C ALA A 230 10.71 -17.61 -2.67
N LEU A 231 9.69 -18.16 -2.03
CA LEU A 231 9.83 -19.09 -0.90
C LEU A 231 9.84 -20.57 -1.32
N GLY A 232 9.88 -20.87 -2.63
CA GLY A 232 9.91 -22.24 -3.13
C GLY A 232 8.70 -23.05 -2.68
N SER A 233 8.92 -23.99 -1.76
CA SER A 233 7.88 -24.88 -1.21
C SER A 233 7.33 -24.41 0.15
N GLU A 234 7.70 -23.23 0.60
CA GLU A 234 7.25 -22.68 1.88
C GLU A 234 6.19 -21.60 1.68
N GLU A 235 5.39 -21.40 2.70
CA GLU A 235 4.37 -20.38 2.76
C GLU A 235 4.57 -19.47 3.98
N ILE A 236 4.06 -18.25 3.89
CA ILE A 236 4.15 -17.28 4.97
C ILE A 236 2.83 -16.50 5.11
N ARG A 237 2.43 -16.25 6.36
CA ARG A 237 1.26 -15.42 6.68
C ARG A 237 1.69 -13.99 6.96
N PRO A 238 0.93 -12.99 6.49
CA PRO A 238 1.20 -11.58 6.77
C PRO A 238 1.40 -11.28 8.26
N SER A 239 0.50 -11.76 9.12
CA SER A 239 0.55 -11.53 10.57
C SER A 239 1.74 -12.20 11.25
N ASP A 240 2.18 -13.36 10.78
CA ASP A 240 3.33 -14.06 11.36
C ASP A 240 4.62 -13.30 11.01
N LEU A 241 4.82 -12.91 9.73
CA LEU A 241 5.98 -12.09 9.35
C LEU A 241 5.97 -10.74 10.07
N TRP A 242 4.82 -10.05 10.12
CA TRP A 242 4.73 -8.75 10.77
C TRP A 242 5.14 -8.77 12.24
N LYS A 243 4.85 -9.84 12.97
CA LYS A 243 5.27 -10.03 14.37
C LYS A 243 6.78 -10.12 14.53
N GLU A 244 7.47 -10.75 13.57
CA GLU A 244 8.93 -10.90 13.60
C GLU A 244 9.69 -9.62 13.27
N LEU A 245 9.05 -8.65 12.60
CA LEU A 245 9.68 -7.37 12.27
C LEU A 245 9.74 -6.46 13.49
N ASN A 246 10.92 -5.91 13.78
CA ASN A 246 11.08 -4.89 14.81
C ASN A 246 10.51 -3.53 14.36
N GLU A 247 10.34 -2.61 15.29
CA GLU A 247 9.73 -1.30 15.08
C GLU A 247 10.49 -0.49 14.01
N THR A 248 11.82 -0.45 14.08
CA THR A 248 12.66 0.27 13.11
C THR A 248 12.44 -0.22 11.67
N VAL A 249 12.34 -1.54 11.47
CA VAL A 249 12.05 -2.10 10.15
C VAL A 249 10.64 -1.73 9.70
N ARG A 250 9.65 -1.84 10.61
CA ARG A 250 8.26 -1.46 10.32
C ARG A 250 8.14 0.01 9.91
N GLU A 251 8.91 0.90 10.53
CA GLU A 251 8.95 2.33 10.17
C GLU A 251 9.62 2.57 8.81
N LEU A 252 10.71 1.86 8.50
CA LEU A 252 11.42 1.98 7.23
C LEU A 252 10.63 1.45 6.04
N LEU A 253 9.71 0.50 6.24
CA LEU A 253 8.89 -0.06 5.18
C LEU A 253 7.94 0.99 4.58
N VAL A 254 8.02 1.14 3.26
CA VAL A 254 7.01 1.83 2.46
C VAL A 254 5.86 0.88 2.15
N HIS A 255 6.17 -0.38 1.84
CA HIS A 255 5.17 -1.37 1.49
C HIS A 255 5.70 -2.79 1.75
N LEU A 256 4.85 -3.68 2.22
CA LEU A 256 5.14 -5.10 2.40
C LEU A 256 4.04 -5.92 1.71
N LEU A 257 4.39 -6.60 0.63
CA LEU A 257 3.48 -7.49 -0.09
C LEU A 257 3.81 -8.94 0.22
N ILE A 258 2.80 -9.71 0.58
CA ILE A 258 2.92 -11.13 0.87
C ILE A 258 1.83 -11.87 0.08
N ASP A 259 2.22 -12.75 -0.84
CA ASP A 259 1.29 -13.54 -1.65
C ASP A 259 1.33 -15.05 -1.31
N GLY A 260 1.70 -15.36 -0.09
CA GLY A 260 1.80 -16.72 0.41
C GLY A 260 3.16 -17.36 0.13
N THR A 261 3.62 -17.39 -1.12
CA THR A 261 4.90 -17.99 -1.54
C THR A 261 5.95 -16.98 -1.97
N ALA A 262 5.62 -15.71 -1.91
CA ALA A 262 6.56 -14.63 -2.19
C ALA A 262 6.34 -13.45 -1.23
N VAL A 263 7.42 -12.77 -0.92
CA VAL A 263 7.43 -11.55 -0.11
C VAL A 263 8.16 -10.47 -0.88
N THR A 264 7.60 -9.27 -0.91
CA THR A 264 8.26 -8.08 -1.42
C THR A 264 8.25 -7.00 -0.35
N ALA A 265 9.42 -6.60 0.11
CA ALA A 265 9.60 -5.43 0.98
C ALA A 265 10.09 -4.24 0.16
N THR A 266 9.44 -3.09 0.34
CA THR A 266 9.75 -1.85 -0.39
C THR A 266 10.25 -0.80 0.58
N PHE A 267 11.35 -0.12 0.22
CA PHE A 267 11.99 0.93 1.02
C PHE A 267 12.22 2.18 0.15
N ALA A 268 12.31 3.35 0.77
CA ALA A 268 12.63 4.58 0.06
C ALA A 268 14.16 4.72 -0.13
N ALA A 269 14.59 5.09 -1.33
CA ALA A 269 16.03 5.25 -1.62
C ALA A 269 16.66 6.49 -0.97
N VAL A 270 15.84 7.42 -0.46
CA VAL A 270 16.30 8.60 0.29
C VAL A 270 16.65 8.28 1.75
N ASP A 271 16.24 7.11 2.26
CA ASP A 271 16.61 6.68 3.60
C ASP A 271 18.10 6.29 3.65
N ASP A 272 18.65 6.21 4.85
CA ASP A 272 20.05 5.81 5.05
C ASP A 272 20.31 4.41 4.45
N PRO A 273 21.30 4.26 3.56
CA PRO A 273 21.54 2.99 2.87
C PRO A 273 21.95 1.86 3.82
N ALA A 274 22.64 2.17 4.92
CA ALA A 274 23.00 1.16 5.91
C ALA A 274 21.75 0.67 6.65
N ALA A 275 20.86 1.58 7.04
CA ALA A 275 19.59 1.23 7.66
C ALA A 275 18.68 0.41 6.71
N VAL A 276 18.65 0.74 5.42
CA VAL A 276 17.93 -0.04 4.41
C VAL A 276 18.53 -1.43 4.26
N ALA A 277 19.87 -1.55 4.18
CA ALA A 277 20.55 -2.83 4.09
C ALA A 277 20.28 -3.72 5.32
N ASP A 278 20.34 -3.15 6.53
CA ASP A 278 20.02 -3.85 7.77
C ASP A 278 18.54 -4.27 7.81
N ALA A 279 17.62 -3.40 7.36
CA ALA A 279 16.20 -3.71 7.31
C ALA A 279 15.88 -4.88 6.37
N ILE A 280 16.54 -4.96 5.19
CA ILE A 280 16.45 -6.12 4.30
C ILE A 280 16.87 -7.40 5.03
N GLY A 281 17.95 -7.34 5.83
CA GLY A 281 18.42 -8.46 6.63
C GLY A 281 17.40 -8.92 7.68
N HIS A 282 16.79 -7.98 8.39
CA HIS A 282 15.77 -8.29 9.38
C HIS A 282 14.49 -8.87 8.76
N VAL A 283 14.06 -8.36 7.60
CA VAL A 283 12.94 -8.96 6.87
C VAL A 283 13.29 -10.39 6.47
N PHE A 284 14.50 -10.64 5.99
CA PHE A 284 14.94 -11.98 5.59
C PHE A 284 14.98 -12.94 6.79
N ASP A 285 15.54 -12.52 7.93
CA ASP A 285 15.52 -13.32 9.17
C ASP A 285 14.06 -13.61 9.61
N GLY A 286 13.19 -12.61 9.53
CA GLY A 286 11.75 -12.77 9.82
C GLY A 286 11.07 -13.78 8.89
N ILE A 287 11.40 -13.78 7.60
CA ILE A 287 10.91 -14.76 6.63
C ILE A 287 11.31 -16.18 7.04
N ILE A 288 12.58 -16.39 7.41
CA ILE A 288 13.06 -17.72 7.83
C ILE A 288 12.33 -18.22 9.07
N VAL A 289 12.06 -17.33 10.03
CA VAL A 289 11.37 -17.69 11.28
C VAL A 289 9.87 -17.94 11.05
N ALA A 290 9.24 -17.12 10.21
CA ALA A 290 7.79 -17.16 9.99
C ALA A 290 7.36 -18.14 8.89
N SER A 291 8.28 -18.54 7.98
CA SER A 291 7.97 -19.48 6.91
C SER A 291 7.68 -20.87 7.45
N ARG A 292 6.76 -21.56 6.82
CA ARG A 292 6.35 -22.92 7.16
C ARG A 292 6.28 -23.76 5.91
N ARG A 293 6.72 -25.02 6.01
CA ARG A 293 6.55 -25.95 4.90
C ARG A 293 5.07 -26.02 4.53
N PHE A 294 4.82 -25.91 3.24
CA PHE A 294 3.50 -26.04 2.68
C PHE A 294 2.86 -27.31 3.25
N ARG A 295 1.91 -27.18 4.16
CA ARG A 295 1.03 -28.28 4.43
C ARG A 295 0.26 -28.47 3.12
N THR A 296 0.47 -29.60 2.44
CA THR A 296 -0.44 -30.01 1.40
C THR A 296 -1.84 -29.75 1.91
N LEU A 297 -2.45 -28.67 1.45
CA LEU A 297 -3.85 -28.39 1.69
C LEU A 297 -4.57 -29.70 1.37
N ASP A 298 -5.43 -30.16 2.27
CA ASP A 298 -6.30 -31.27 1.96
C ASP A 298 -6.81 -31.04 0.54
N PRO A 299 -6.65 -32.00 -0.41
CA PRO A 299 -7.09 -31.79 -1.79
C PRO A 299 -8.58 -31.43 -1.91
N GLN A 300 -9.30 -31.43 -0.79
CA GLN A 300 -10.68 -31.02 -0.66
C GLN A 300 -10.89 -29.57 -0.22
N GLU A 301 -9.85 -28.82 0.22
CA GLU A 301 -9.96 -27.39 0.47
C GLU A 301 -9.69 -26.62 -0.82
N PRO A 302 -10.67 -25.84 -1.34
CA PRO A 302 -10.50 -25.09 -2.57
C PRO A 302 -9.43 -24.00 -2.39
N ALA A 303 -8.52 -23.89 -3.36
CA ALA A 303 -7.45 -22.89 -3.40
C ALA A 303 -7.95 -21.44 -3.21
N LYS A 304 -9.24 -21.19 -3.45
CA LYS A 304 -9.90 -19.91 -3.26
C LYS A 304 -9.93 -19.48 -1.79
N ASP A 305 -10.03 -20.42 -0.86
CA ASP A 305 -10.13 -20.11 0.57
C ASP A 305 -8.78 -19.64 1.15
N TRP A 306 -7.66 -20.07 0.56
CA TRP A 306 -6.34 -19.67 1.02
C TRP A 306 -6.04 -18.18 0.73
N PHE A 307 -6.34 -17.70 -0.48
CA PHE A 307 -6.16 -16.29 -0.81
C PHE A 307 -7.10 -15.37 -0.02
N ASP A 308 -8.33 -15.79 0.19
CA ASP A 308 -9.29 -15.07 1.03
C ASP A 308 -8.82 -15.05 2.51
N PHE A 309 -8.19 -16.11 2.98
CA PHE A 309 -7.57 -16.17 4.30
C PHE A 309 -6.39 -15.19 4.43
N LEU A 310 -5.45 -15.19 3.47
CA LEU A 310 -4.30 -14.27 3.48
C LEU A 310 -4.76 -12.81 3.44
N ARG A 311 -5.81 -12.53 2.66
CA ARG A 311 -6.42 -11.20 2.60
C ARG A 311 -6.98 -10.80 3.96
N SER A 312 -7.79 -11.66 4.57
CA SER A 312 -8.38 -11.41 5.87
C SER A 312 -7.33 -11.24 6.98
N ASP A 313 -6.23 -11.99 6.90
CA ASP A 313 -5.11 -11.85 7.83
C ASP A 313 -4.40 -10.49 7.65
N ALA A 314 -4.18 -10.05 6.41
CA ALA A 314 -3.57 -8.76 6.11
C ALA A 314 -4.47 -7.56 6.50
N GLU A 315 -5.80 -7.69 6.40
CA GLU A 315 -6.76 -6.64 6.80
C GLU A 315 -6.67 -6.27 8.30
N THR A 316 -6.07 -7.11 9.12
CA THR A 316 -5.83 -6.83 10.55
C THR A 316 -4.54 -6.05 10.81
N LEU A 317 -3.75 -5.78 9.77
CA LEU A 317 -2.44 -5.15 9.82
C LEU A 317 -2.49 -3.74 9.23
N PRO A 318 -1.44 -2.91 9.45
CA PRO A 318 -1.36 -1.59 8.85
C PRO A 318 -1.52 -1.62 7.32
N ALA A 319 -2.10 -0.57 6.73
CA ALA A 319 -2.42 -0.49 5.30
C ALA A 319 -1.24 -0.74 4.35
N LYS A 320 -0.01 -0.50 4.81
CA LYS A 320 1.22 -0.81 4.05
C LYS A 320 1.53 -2.31 3.93
N VAL A 321 0.84 -3.17 4.71
CA VAL A 321 0.96 -4.63 4.60
C VAL A 321 -0.20 -5.15 3.78
N GLN A 322 0.10 -5.76 2.64
CA GLN A 322 -0.92 -6.24 1.72
C GLN A 322 -0.68 -7.71 1.37
N SER A 323 -1.75 -8.45 1.16
CA SER A 323 -1.68 -9.78 0.56
C SER A 323 -1.90 -9.71 -0.94
N GLY A 324 -1.35 -10.67 -1.69
CA GLY A 324 -1.21 -10.69 -3.16
C GLY A 324 -2.43 -10.30 -3.99
N SER A 325 -3.61 -10.25 -3.39
CA SER A 325 -4.84 -9.90 -4.09
C SER A 325 -4.97 -8.41 -4.43
N SER A 326 -4.37 -7.49 -3.68
CA SER A 326 -4.47 -6.06 -3.99
C SER A 326 -3.62 -5.68 -5.21
N LEU A 327 -2.50 -6.38 -5.43
CA LEU A 327 -1.71 -6.27 -6.66
C LEU A 327 -2.16 -7.24 -7.76
N ALA A 328 -2.88 -8.30 -7.44
CA ALA A 328 -3.59 -9.14 -8.42
C ALA A 328 -4.74 -8.39 -9.11
N LEU A 329 -5.16 -7.24 -8.60
CA LEU A 329 -5.97 -6.28 -9.35
C LEU A 329 -5.32 -5.85 -10.68
N PHE A 330 -4.02 -6.06 -10.83
CA PHE A 330 -3.23 -5.76 -12.01
C PHE A 330 -2.76 -7.00 -12.78
N ASP A 331 -3.53 -8.08 -12.79
CA ASP A 331 -3.25 -9.18 -13.70
C ASP A 331 -3.25 -8.65 -15.14
N PRO A 332 -2.08 -8.50 -15.80
CA PRO A 332 -1.98 -7.97 -17.14
C PRO A 332 -2.69 -8.87 -18.16
N TYR A 333 -3.05 -10.10 -17.78
CA TYR A 333 -3.73 -11.08 -18.63
C TYR A 333 -5.26 -11.01 -18.54
N ARG A 334 -5.81 -10.18 -17.64
CA ARG A 334 -7.26 -9.94 -17.52
C ARG A 334 -7.60 -8.45 -17.42
N PRO A 335 -7.30 -7.64 -18.45
CA PRO A 335 -7.52 -6.19 -18.41
C PRO A 335 -9.00 -5.80 -18.26
N GLU A 336 -9.92 -6.72 -18.55
CA GLU A 336 -11.37 -6.45 -18.53
C GLU A 336 -12.02 -6.63 -17.15
N ALA A 337 -11.31 -7.25 -16.20
CA ALA A 337 -11.85 -7.58 -14.86
C ALA A 337 -11.55 -6.52 -13.80
N PHE A 338 -10.80 -5.47 -14.12
CA PHE A 338 -10.15 -4.64 -13.13
C PHE A 338 -10.50 -3.17 -13.24
N THR A 339 -11.50 -2.78 -12.50
CA THR A 339 -11.54 -1.45 -11.92
C THR A 339 -10.98 -1.55 -10.50
N ILE A 340 -9.95 -0.78 -10.16
CA ILE A 340 -9.38 -0.67 -8.80
C ILE A 340 -10.47 -0.35 -7.79
N PHE A 341 -11.54 0.24 -8.26
CA PHE A 341 -12.70 0.67 -7.51
C PHE A 341 -13.96 -0.13 -7.89
N ALA A 342 -13.83 -1.38 -8.35
CA ALA A 342 -14.97 -2.22 -8.68
C ALA A 342 -15.83 -2.50 -7.45
N ALA A 343 -17.14 -2.64 -7.71
CA ALA A 343 -18.15 -2.92 -6.70
C ALA A 343 -18.05 -4.34 -6.17
#